data_c04bbd6fb06cb9363f873bc0ccc51ec0
#
_entry.id   c04bbd6fb06cb9363f873bc0ccc51ec0
#
_cell.length_a   1.000
_cell.length_b   1.000
_cell.length_c   1.000
_cell.angle_alpha   90.00
_cell.angle_beta   90.00
_cell.angle_gamma   90.00
#
_symmetry.space_group_name_H-M   'P 1'
#
loop_
_entity.id
_entity.type
_entity.pdbx_description
1 polymer ?
#
loop_
_entity_poly.entity_id
_entity_poly.type
_entity_poly.pdbx_seq_one_letter_code
_entity_poly.pdbx_strand_id
1 'polypeptide(L)'
;MSTPSISQDRSLTQPGISYWMESVLREREKVQADPSSDPVHDLRVALRRGRSMAETMIALDPEPAWKQMRKAGKQLFQALGRLRDTHVLIDWVEELHGTEDHGKAELLASLAAEEIALKQELVPVVNSFDVAQWEQWRELLSQRAARVRPGSPACQHMALERWTAARDLHRIAMRNRSKTAWHQLRIGIKWFRYMLEAFVPSLHAHWASDLKQVQDLLGDVHDLDVLWETAAKSGVMHSVEDRRVWRAGITTKRNELIAKYRAKMAGKDSPWRLWRDFLPEGAQLERAGMAKVQAWSQFRDPRPEHSKRVQRIALGLYDELSRIPKIGSGDRRYRSVLGAAALMHDVGRWETKANHHKKSYKLIMKFPHPLDWEPGMINVAAFLARYHRGSLPKRQHKAFRGLCAHQRKQALFLAGILRMADAIEEGGPPPMVKAEAEQGSVHLLIPDFNPLSNQAASVALAKHMIEAACKKPMLVKSVKSLGSSVATTA
;
A
#
# COMPACT_ATOMS: atom_id res chain seq x y z
N MET A 1 -17.07 24.45 4.92
CA MET A 1 -16.05 24.92 3.95
C MET A 1 -15.92 23.83 2.90
N SER A 2 -16.29 24.17 1.67
CA SER A 2 -16.31 23.22 0.53
C SER A 2 -14.86 22.92 0.13
N THR A 3 -14.53 21.62 0.06
CA THR A 3 -13.25 21.14 -0.50
C THR A 3 -13.14 21.62 -1.96
N PRO A 4 -12.00 22.18 -2.38
CA PRO A 4 -11.81 22.54 -3.78
C PRO A 4 -11.83 21.26 -4.63
N SER A 5 -12.76 21.19 -5.57
CA SER A 5 -12.79 20.13 -6.56
C SER A 5 -11.66 20.37 -7.55
N ILE A 6 -10.62 19.53 -7.48
CA ILE A 6 -9.61 19.48 -8.54
C ILE A 6 -10.30 18.88 -9.76
N SER A 7 -10.47 19.69 -10.80
CA SER A 7 -10.96 19.24 -12.11
C SER A 7 -10.14 18.03 -12.56
N GLN A 8 -10.82 16.95 -12.95
CA GLN A 8 -10.18 15.77 -13.54
C GLN A 8 -9.70 16.15 -14.96
N ASP A 9 -8.52 16.76 -15.03
CA ASP A 9 -7.86 17.00 -16.30
C ASP A 9 -7.36 15.65 -16.85
N ARG A 10 -7.94 15.25 -17.99
CA ARG A 10 -7.72 13.95 -18.66
C ARG A 10 -6.35 13.83 -19.35
N SER A 11 -5.49 14.84 -19.24
CA SER A 11 -4.25 14.91 -20.05
C SER A 11 -2.95 14.51 -19.36
N LEU A 12 -2.93 14.21 -18.06
CA LEU A 12 -1.73 13.79 -17.33
C LEU A 12 -1.63 12.27 -17.20
N THR A 13 -1.43 11.56 -18.31
CA THR A 13 -1.02 10.15 -18.25
C THR A 13 0.45 10.07 -17.82
N GLN A 14 0.66 9.85 -16.54
CA GLN A 14 2.00 9.57 -16.01
C GLN A 14 2.52 8.22 -16.55
N PRO A 15 3.83 8.11 -16.81
CA PRO A 15 4.43 6.87 -17.29
C PRO A 15 4.13 5.70 -16.34
N GLY A 16 3.52 4.64 -16.89
CA GLY A 16 3.25 3.40 -16.17
C GLY A 16 4.49 2.52 -15.99
N ILE A 17 4.30 1.34 -15.40
CA ILE A 17 5.39 0.37 -15.18
C ILE A 17 6.07 -0.05 -16.49
N SER A 18 5.30 -0.22 -17.58
CA SER A 18 5.83 -0.58 -18.91
C SER A 18 6.86 0.44 -19.38
N TYR A 19 6.53 1.72 -19.31
CA TYR A 19 7.43 2.81 -19.70
C TYR A 19 8.75 2.78 -18.93
N TRP A 20 8.68 2.62 -17.59
CA TRP A 20 9.88 2.60 -16.78
C TRP A 20 10.74 1.35 -17.02
N MET A 21 10.10 0.20 -17.25
CA MET A 21 10.82 -1.02 -17.58
C MET A 21 11.48 -0.96 -18.96
N GLU A 22 10.83 -0.34 -19.94
CA GLU A 22 11.40 -0.06 -21.26
C GLU A 22 12.53 0.97 -21.17
N SER A 23 12.35 2.02 -20.37
CA SER A 23 13.41 3.01 -20.10
C SER A 23 14.65 2.38 -19.50
N VAL A 24 14.51 1.36 -18.64
CA VAL A 24 15.66 0.61 -18.11
C VAL A 24 16.48 -0.02 -19.23
N LEU A 25 15.85 -0.61 -20.23
CA LEU A 25 16.55 -1.24 -21.35
C LEU A 25 17.25 -0.21 -22.21
N ARG A 26 16.53 0.86 -22.57
CA ARG A 26 17.08 1.95 -23.37
C ARG A 26 18.27 2.66 -22.69
N GLU A 27 18.14 3.00 -21.42
CA GLU A 27 19.24 3.67 -20.70
C GLU A 27 20.39 2.71 -20.37
N ARG A 28 20.11 1.40 -20.23
CA ARG A 28 21.16 0.37 -20.15
C ARG A 28 22.07 0.33 -21.38
N GLU A 29 21.48 0.43 -22.58
CA GLU A 29 22.26 0.49 -23.83
C GLU A 29 23.18 1.71 -23.87
N LYS A 30 22.71 2.86 -23.41
CA LYS A 30 23.53 4.08 -23.31
C LYS A 30 24.68 3.90 -22.32
N VAL A 31 24.43 3.32 -21.16
CA VAL A 31 25.49 3.04 -20.15
C VAL A 31 26.50 2.01 -20.67
N GLN A 32 26.08 1.05 -21.50
CA GLN A 32 27.00 0.13 -22.17
C GLN A 32 27.96 0.83 -23.14
N ALA A 33 27.46 1.85 -23.85
CA ALA A 33 28.24 2.64 -24.79
C ALA A 33 29.14 3.67 -24.07
N ASP A 34 28.59 4.35 -23.06
CA ASP A 34 29.27 5.39 -22.27
C ASP A 34 28.77 5.43 -20.83
N PRO A 35 29.53 4.93 -19.85
CA PRO A 35 29.20 4.97 -18.43
C PRO A 35 29.51 6.35 -17.78
N SER A 36 29.20 7.44 -18.46
CA SER A 36 29.30 8.80 -17.93
C SER A 36 28.18 9.15 -16.95
N SER A 37 28.23 10.34 -16.33
CA SER A 37 27.34 10.75 -15.24
C SER A 37 25.85 10.71 -15.65
N ASP A 38 25.50 11.22 -16.87
CA ASP A 38 24.11 11.36 -17.28
C ASP A 38 23.43 10.02 -17.59
N PRO A 39 24.01 9.11 -18.46
CA PRO A 39 23.45 7.78 -18.67
C PRO A 39 23.32 6.96 -17.38
N VAL A 40 24.32 7.02 -16.49
CA VAL A 40 24.28 6.37 -15.17
C VAL A 40 23.13 6.93 -14.33
N HIS A 41 22.94 8.25 -14.32
CA HIS A 41 21.84 8.89 -13.61
C HIS A 41 20.50 8.43 -14.14
N ASP A 42 20.29 8.46 -15.45
CA ASP A 42 19.02 8.14 -16.10
C ASP A 42 18.62 6.67 -15.92
N LEU A 43 19.57 5.74 -16.06
CA LEU A 43 19.33 4.33 -15.79
C LEU A 43 18.95 4.09 -14.31
N ARG A 44 19.60 4.79 -13.37
CA ARG A 44 19.23 4.73 -11.94
C ARG A 44 17.83 5.28 -11.70
N VAL A 45 17.44 6.37 -12.38
CA VAL A 45 16.09 6.92 -12.30
C VAL A 45 15.07 5.90 -12.78
N ALA A 46 15.26 5.30 -13.95
CA ALA A 46 14.36 4.29 -14.53
C ALA A 46 14.21 3.07 -13.61
N LEU A 47 15.32 2.49 -13.14
CA LEU A 47 15.31 1.37 -12.19
C LEU A 47 14.61 1.73 -10.88
N ARG A 48 14.86 2.91 -10.33
CA ARG A 48 14.26 3.38 -9.08
C ARG A 48 12.74 3.52 -9.22
N ARG A 49 12.26 4.06 -10.35
CA ARG A 49 10.83 4.22 -10.66
C ARG A 49 10.13 2.87 -10.78
N GLY A 50 10.67 1.97 -11.61
CA GLY A 50 10.13 0.62 -11.76
C GLY A 50 10.08 -0.15 -10.43
N ARG A 51 11.15 -0.08 -9.64
CA ARG A 51 11.22 -0.73 -8.31
C ARG A 51 10.24 -0.14 -7.29
N SER A 52 10.00 1.17 -7.33
CA SER A 52 9.03 1.82 -6.44
C SER A 52 7.61 1.41 -6.78
N MET A 53 7.27 1.33 -8.07
CA MET A 53 5.96 0.83 -8.50
C MET A 53 5.76 -0.64 -8.09
N ALA A 54 6.80 -1.48 -8.28
CA ALA A 54 6.76 -2.87 -7.84
C ALA A 54 6.53 -3.01 -6.33
N GLU A 55 7.20 -2.20 -5.51
CA GLU A 55 7.01 -2.23 -4.05
C GLU A 55 5.58 -1.90 -3.64
N THR A 56 4.95 -0.94 -4.32
CA THR A 56 3.55 -0.59 -4.08
C THR A 56 2.62 -1.73 -4.53
N MET A 57 2.89 -2.33 -5.70
CA MET A 57 2.09 -3.44 -6.21
C MET A 57 2.22 -4.71 -5.38
N ILE A 58 3.39 -5.02 -4.83
CA ILE A 58 3.61 -6.18 -3.92
C ILE A 58 2.66 -6.14 -2.72
N ALA A 59 2.27 -4.96 -2.24
CA ALA A 59 1.32 -4.82 -1.15
C ALA A 59 -0.11 -5.26 -1.54
N LEU A 60 -0.47 -5.15 -2.82
CA LEU A 60 -1.79 -5.48 -3.34
C LEU A 60 -1.81 -6.85 -4.03
N ASP A 61 -0.83 -7.14 -4.86
CA ASP A 61 -0.78 -8.25 -5.80
C ASP A 61 0.24 -9.31 -5.35
N PRO A 62 -0.18 -10.60 -5.17
CA PRO A 62 0.70 -11.68 -4.74
C PRO A 62 1.62 -12.22 -5.85
N GLU A 63 1.54 -11.70 -7.08
CA GLU A 63 2.33 -12.16 -8.20
C GLU A 63 3.83 -12.16 -7.90
N PRO A 64 4.52 -13.32 -7.94
CA PRO A 64 5.94 -13.43 -7.63
C PRO A 64 6.85 -12.58 -8.51
N ALA A 65 6.46 -12.34 -9.76
CA ALA A 65 7.22 -11.57 -10.73
C ALA A 65 7.54 -10.15 -10.25
N TRP A 66 6.68 -9.52 -9.43
CA TRP A 66 6.97 -8.23 -8.79
C TRP A 66 8.25 -8.26 -7.94
N LYS A 67 8.38 -9.31 -7.11
CA LYS A 67 9.57 -9.48 -6.24
C LYS A 67 10.79 -9.88 -7.05
N GLN A 68 10.61 -10.72 -8.07
CA GLN A 68 11.68 -11.19 -8.94
C GLN A 68 12.27 -10.02 -9.74
N MET A 69 11.44 -9.22 -10.40
CA MET A 69 11.85 -8.01 -11.13
C MET A 69 12.60 -7.03 -10.20
N ARG A 70 12.05 -6.77 -9.01
CA ARG A 70 12.70 -5.90 -8.03
C ARG A 70 14.07 -6.44 -7.59
N LYS A 71 14.21 -7.76 -7.45
CA LYS A 71 15.48 -8.42 -7.10
C LYS A 71 16.48 -8.38 -8.25
N ALA A 72 16.05 -8.66 -9.47
CA ALA A 72 16.92 -8.64 -10.65
C ALA A 72 17.56 -7.26 -10.88
N GLY A 73 16.76 -6.20 -10.77
CA GLY A 73 17.28 -4.82 -10.86
C GLY A 73 18.15 -4.37 -9.67
N LYS A 74 18.26 -5.17 -8.60
CA LYS A 74 19.00 -4.75 -7.39
C LYS A 74 20.50 -4.68 -7.63
N GLN A 75 21.08 -5.67 -8.27
CA GLN A 75 22.53 -5.75 -8.50
C GLN A 75 22.99 -4.58 -9.40
N LEU A 76 22.30 -4.39 -10.52
CA LEU A 76 22.55 -3.27 -11.42
C LEU A 76 22.36 -1.91 -10.69
N PHE A 77 21.28 -1.76 -9.94
CA PHE A 77 21.01 -0.54 -9.16
C PHE A 77 22.10 -0.25 -8.11
N GLN A 78 22.67 -1.28 -7.49
CA GLN A 78 23.74 -1.11 -6.50
C GLN A 78 25.07 -0.73 -7.16
N ALA A 79 25.44 -1.36 -8.29
CA ALA A 79 26.64 -1.03 -9.03
C ALA A 79 26.61 0.43 -9.54
N LEU A 80 25.52 0.80 -10.23
CA LEU A 80 25.26 2.20 -10.61
C LEU A 80 25.22 3.15 -9.40
N GLY A 81 24.83 2.63 -8.22
CA GLY A 81 24.77 3.38 -6.98
C GLY A 81 26.14 3.89 -6.57
N ARG A 82 27.09 2.99 -6.47
CA ARG A 82 28.46 3.32 -6.09
C ARG A 82 29.05 4.38 -7.03
N LEU A 83 28.93 4.16 -8.34
CA LEU A 83 29.45 5.11 -9.33
C LEU A 83 28.78 6.48 -9.23
N ARG A 84 27.44 6.56 -9.10
CA ARG A 84 26.75 7.84 -8.93
C ARG A 84 27.10 8.53 -7.62
N ASP A 85 27.25 7.77 -6.54
CA ASP A 85 27.63 8.34 -5.25
C ASP A 85 29.05 8.97 -5.37
N THR A 86 29.99 8.35 -6.09
CA THR A 86 31.33 8.93 -6.38
C THR A 86 31.23 10.22 -7.19
N HIS A 87 30.39 10.29 -8.23
CA HIS A 87 30.14 11.53 -8.99
C HIS A 87 29.63 12.66 -8.08
N VAL A 88 28.65 12.36 -7.22
CA VAL A 88 28.09 13.36 -6.27
C VAL A 88 29.16 13.81 -5.26
N LEU A 89 30.04 12.90 -4.83
CA LEU A 89 31.11 13.28 -3.91
C LEU A 89 32.13 14.21 -4.57
N ILE A 90 32.46 13.98 -5.83
CA ILE A 90 33.34 14.88 -6.62
C ILE A 90 32.71 16.26 -6.68
N ASP A 91 31.42 16.37 -7.08
CA ASP A 91 30.68 17.64 -7.14
C ASP A 91 30.75 18.37 -5.79
N TRP A 92 30.53 17.68 -4.66
CA TRP A 92 30.59 18.26 -3.32
C TRP A 92 31.98 18.72 -2.91
N VAL A 93 33.03 17.96 -3.26
CA VAL A 93 34.43 18.34 -2.97
C VAL A 93 34.80 19.61 -3.75
N GLU A 94 34.29 19.75 -4.97
CA GLU A 94 34.52 20.95 -5.78
C GLU A 94 33.78 22.17 -5.23
N GLU A 95 32.52 22.00 -4.73
CA GLU A 95 31.69 23.08 -4.19
C GLU A 95 32.15 23.60 -2.82
N LEU A 96 32.77 22.76 -1.99
CA LEU A 96 33.20 23.17 -0.65
C LEU A 96 34.35 24.15 -0.71
N HIS A 97 34.05 25.45 -0.58
CA HIS A 97 35.04 26.54 -0.55
C HIS A 97 35.88 26.50 0.71
N GLY A 98 37.13 26.99 0.62
CA GLY A 98 38.07 27.12 1.75
C GLY A 98 39.12 26.03 1.85
N THR A 99 39.16 25.16 0.82
CA THR A 99 40.12 24.07 0.74
C THR A 99 41.12 24.32 -0.41
N GLU A 100 41.94 25.36 -0.31
CA GLU A 100 43.18 25.45 -1.14
C GLU A 100 44.22 24.46 -0.70
N ASP A 101 43.82 23.43 0.05
CA ASP A 101 44.68 22.46 0.70
C ASP A 101 45.02 21.27 -0.20
N HIS A 102 46.23 20.74 -0.01
CA HIS A 102 46.71 19.50 -0.62
C HIS A 102 45.66 18.34 -0.49
N GLY A 103 44.92 18.26 0.62
CA GLY A 103 43.91 17.27 0.87
C GLY A 103 42.73 17.29 -0.12
N LYS A 104 42.34 18.45 -0.70
CA LYS A 104 41.28 18.52 -1.74
C LYS A 104 41.76 17.83 -3.02
N ALA A 105 42.95 18.17 -3.49
CA ALA A 105 43.51 17.62 -4.72
C ALA A 105 43.71 16.10 -4.60
N GLU A 106 44.20 15.63 -3.46
CA GLU A 106 44.40 14.20 -3.19
C GLU A 106 43.07 13.45 -3.11
N LEU A 107 42.04 14.05 -2.46
CA LEU A 107 40.71 13.43 -2.39
C LEU A 107 40.05 13.34 -3.77
N LEU A 108 40.14 14.39 -4.59
CA LEU A 108 39.66 14.36 -5.97
C LEU A 108 40.38 13.30 -6.80
N ALA A 109 41.69 13.20 -6.68
CA ALA A 109 42.47 12.17 -7.36
C ALA A 109 42.07 10.75 -6.92
N SER A 110 41.83 10.54 -5.62
CA SER A 110 41.38 9.27 -5.06
C SER A 110 39.96 8.90 -5.59
N LEU A 111 39.02 9.88 -5.62
CA LEU A 111 37.66 9.68 -6.16
C LEU A 111 37.68 9.42 -7.66
N ALA A 112 38.54 10.11 -8.42
CA ALA A 112 38.72 9.87 -9.86
C ALA A 112 39.24 8.45 -10.15
N ALA A 113 40.22 7.98 -9.34
CA ALA A 113 40.71 6.60 -9.44
C ALA A 113 39.58 5.58 -9.10
N GLU A 114 38.78 5.85 -8.07
CA GLU A 114 37.66 5.02 -7.72
C GLU A 114 36.59 5.01 -8.83
N GLU A 115 36.29 6.14 -9.45
CA GLU A 115 35.40 6.24 -10.60
C GLU A 115 35.81 5.33 -11.74
N ILE A 116 37.09 5.34 -12.12
CA ILE A 116 37.68 4.48 -13.17
C ILE A 116 37.45 3.00 -12.81
N ALA A 117 37.77 2.61 -11.58
CA ALA A 117 37.59 1.23 -11.12
C ALA A 117 36.11 0.80 -11.15
N LEU A 118 35.21 1.68 -10.68
CA LEU A 118 33.78 1.42 -10.66
C LEU A 118 33.18 1.30 -12.06
N LYS A 119 33.66 2.09 -13.02
CA LYS A 119 33.27 1.95 -14.44
C LYS A 119 33.66 0.57 -14.99
N GLN A 120 34.85 0.08 -14.66
CA GLN A 120 35.31 -1.27 -15.06
C GLN A 120 34.46 -2.37 -14.39
N GLU A 121 34.14 -2.24 -13.11
CA GLU A 121 33.26 -3.18 -12.39
C GLU A 121 31.80 -3.17 -12.90
N LEU A 122 31.34 -2.04 -13.44
CA LEU A 122 29.98 -1.88 -13.93
C LEU A 122 29.75 -2.67 -15.24
N VAL A 123 30.71 -2.73 -16.13
CA VAL A 123 30.60 -3.38 -17.47
C VAL A 123 30.05 -4.82 -17.37
N PRO A 124 30.65 -5.75 -16.60
CA PRO A 124 30.14 -7.10 -16.52
C PRO A 124 28.74 -7.17 -15.89
N VAL A 125 28.39 -6.27 -14.97
CA VAL A 125 27.07 -6.22 -14.34
C VAL A 125 25.99 -5.79 -15.36
N VAL A 126 26.29 -4.79 -16.19
CA VAL A 126 25.39 -4.31 -17.24
C VAL A 126 25.21 -5.38 -18.33
N ASN A 127 26.27 -6.09 -18.68
CA ASN A 127 26.25 -7.14 -19.70
C ASN A 127 25.53 -8.42 -19.22
N SER A 128 25.59 -8.74 -17.93
CA SER A 128 24.89 -9.90 -17.35
C SER A 128 23.40 -9.69 -17.10
N PHE A 129 22.87 -8.50 -17.38
CA PHE A 129 21.46 -8.21 -17.18
C PHE A 129 20.58 -9.00 -18.16
N ASP A 130 19.66 -9.81 -17.64
CA ASP A 130 18.76 -10.66 -18.43
C ASP A 130 17.62 -9.83 -19.05
N VAL A 131 17.87 -9.38 -20.29
CA VAL A 131 16.92 -8.56 -21.07
C VAL A 131 15.66 -9.36 -21.41
N ALA A 132 15.81 -10.64 -21.78
CA ALA A 132 14.67 -11.46 -22.20
C ALA A 132 13.70 -11.70 -21.04
N GLN A 133 14.21 -12.03 -19.87
CA GLN A 133 13.39 -12.18 -18.67
C GLN A 133 12.77 -10.86 -18.21
N TRP A 134 13.48 -9.73 -18.37
CA TRP A 134 12.95 -8.40 -18.06
C TRP A 134 11.78 -8.02 -18.95
N GLU A 135 11.83 -8.33 -20.25
CA GLU A 135 10.74 -8.10 -21.20
C GLU A 135 9.50 -8.95 -20.87
N GLN A 136 9.68 -10.22 -20.52
CA GLN A 136 8.58 -11.08 -20.07
C GLN A 136 7.87 -10.49 -18.84
N TRP A 137 8.65 -10.00 -17.85
CA TRP A 137 8.05 -9.32 -16.71
C TRP A 137 7.38 -8.01 -17.10
N ARG A 138 7.93 -7.24 -18.04
CA ARG A 138 7.32 -6.00 -18.51
C ARG A 138 5.90 -6.24 -19.04
N GLU A 139 5.73 -7.24 -19.86
CA GLU A 139 4.42 -7.61 -20.41
C GLU A 139 3.45 -8.05 -19.32
N LEU A 140 3.82 -9.03 -18.52
CA LEU A 140 2.99 -9.57 -17.43
C LEU A 140 2.60 -8.49 -16.42
N LEU A 141 3.58 -7.75 -15.92
CA LEU A 141 3.36 -6.80 -14.82
C LEU A 141 2.60 -5.56 -15.27
N SER A 142 2.69 -5.17 -16.53
CA SER A 142 1.89 -4.07 -17.10
C SER A 142 0.40 -4.40 -17.12
N GLN A 143 0.03 -5.62 -17.54
CA GLN A 143 -1.35 -6.09 -17.52
C GLN A 143 -1.92 -6.16 -16.10
N ARG A 144 -1.09 -6.53 -15.13
CA ARG A 144 -1.50 -6.58 -13.73
C ARG A 144 -1.63 -5.19 -13.10
N ALA A 145 -0.69 -4.30 -13.39
CA ALA A 145 -0.75 -2.91 -12.92
C ALA A 145 -2.00 -2.17 -13.41
N ALA A 146 -2.44 -2.45 -14.64
CA ALA A 146 -3.63 -1.85 -15.24
C ALA A 146 -4.93 -2.10 -14.44
N ARG A 147 -4.95 -3.12 -13.56
CA ARG A 147 -6.09 -3.39 -12.66
C ARG A 147 -6.20 -2.38 -11.51
N VAL A 148 -5.16 -1.58 -11.27
CA VAL A 148 -5.15 -0.54 -10.23
C VAL A 148 -5.20 0.82 -10.90
N ARG A 149 -6.37 1.43 -10.90
CA ARG A 149 -6.57 2.74 -11.52
C ARG A 149 -5.85 3.82 -10.69
N PRO A 150 -4.91 4.58 -11.29
CA PRO A 150 -4.30 5.73 -10.61
C PRO A 150 -5.36 6.75 -10.16
N GLY A 151 -5.11 7.44 -9.04
CA GLY A 151 -6.05 8.36 -8.43
C GLY A 151 -7.25 7.72 -7.72
N SER A 152 -7.42 6.40 -7.81
CA SER A 152 -8.51 5.70 -7.12
C SER A 152 -8.47 5.87 -5.60
N PRO A 153 -9.61 5.72 -4.90
CA PRO A 153 -9.60 5.78 -3.44
C PRO A 153 -8.62 4.80 -2.78
N ALA A 154 -8.36 3.63 -3.37
CA ALA A 154 -7.35 2.70 -2.88
C ALA A 154 -5.95 3.31 -2.93
N CYS A 155 -5.59 3.99 -4.04
CA CYS A 155 -4.32 4.68 -4.19
C CYS A 155 -4.20 5.85 -3.20
N GLN A 156 -5.28 6.60 -2.97
CA GLN A 156 -5.31 7.69 -1.98
C GLN A 156 -5.09 7.16 -0.55
N HIS A 157 -5.66 6.00 -0.21
CA HIS A 157 -5.42 5.36 1.09
C HIS A 157 -3.94 4.98 1.24
N MET A 158 -3.34 4.36 0.22
CA MET A 158 -1.93 3.99 0.24
C MET A 158 -1.01 5.22 0.32
N ALA A 159 -1.38 6.33 -0.33
CA ALA A 159 -0.66 7.60 -0.20
C ALA A 159 -0.72 8.14 1.23
N LEU A 160 -1.88 8.07 1.89
CA LEU A 160 -2.01 8.44 3.31
C LEU A 160 -1.17 7.55 4.23
N GLU A 161 -1.08 6.25 3.97
CA GLU A 161 -0.18 5.35 4.72
C GLU A 161 1.29 5.79 4.60
N ARG A 162 1.74 6.15 3.38
CA ARG A 162 3.09 6.63 3.15
C ARG A 162 3.34 8.01 3.79
N TRP A 163 2.37 8.91 3.72
CA TRP A 163 2.42 10.18 4.42
C TRP A 163 2.54 9.99 5.94
N THR A 164 1.73 9.13 6.53
CA THR A 164 1.74 8.83 7.98
C THR A 164 3.11 8.30 8.40
N ALA A 165 3.63 7.30 7.68
CA ALA A 165 4.96 6.74 7.95
C ALA A 165 6.07 7.80 7.82
N ALA A 166 6.06 8.62 6.78
CA ALA A 166 7.03 9.70 6.60
C ALA A 166 6.92 10.77 7.69
N ARG A 167 5.70 11.10 8.12
CA ARG A 167 5.44 12.05 9.21
C ARG A 167 5.97 11.55 10.55
N ASP A 168 5.84 10.26 10.83
CA ASP A 168 6.39 9.66 12.06
C ASP A 168 7.92 9.67 12.04
N LEU A 169 8.55 9.36 10.90
CA LEU A 169 10.00 9.48 10.72
C LEU A 169 10.47 10.93 10.88
N HIS A 170 9.70 11.90 10.39
CA HIS A 170 9.97 13.33 10.64
C HIS A 170 9.98 13.64 12.13
N ARG A 171 8.95 13.20 12.87
CA ARG A 171 8.91 13.42 14.34
C ARG A 171 10.12 12.83 15.06
N ILE A 172 10.56 11.65 14.63
CA ILE A 172 11.77 11.00 15.16
C ILE A 172 13.01 11.85 14.83
N ALA A 173 13.19 12.28 13.58
CA ALA A 173 14.36 13.08 13.15
C ALA A 173 14.41 14.45 13.84
N MET A 174 13.24 15.07 14.13
CA MET A 174 13.20 16.35 14.87
C MET A 174 13.64 16.21 16.32
N ARG A 175 13.39 15.06 16.95
CA ARG A 175 13.78 14.77 18.35
C ARG A 175 15.19 14.20 18.44
N ASN A 176 15.53 13.32 17.52
CA ASN A 176 16.80 12.60 17.49
C ASN A 176 17.72 13.17 16.39
N ARG A 177 18.85 13.78 16.78
CA ARG A 177 19.80 14.40 15.85
C ARG A 177 20.74 13.40 15.14
N SER A 178 20.49 12.08 15.26
CA SER A 178 21.35 11.05 14.67
C SER A 178 21.29 11.04 13.15
N LYS A 179 22.40 10.71 12.50
CA LYS A 179 22.49 10.46 11.05
C LYS A 179 21.46 9.45 10.58
N THR A 180 21.26 8.36 11.33
CA THR A 180 20.31 7.31 11.03
C THR A 180 18.88 7.84 10.96
N ALA A 181 18.44 8.71 11.88
CA ALA A 181 17.10 9.28 11.87
C ALA A 181 16.84 10.15 10.62
N TRP A 182 17.82 10.97 10.22
CA TRP A 182 17.75 11.78 9.00
C TRP A 182 17.74 10.90 7.74
N HIS A 183 18.54 9.86 7.70
CA HIS A 183 18.56 8.91 6.59
C HIS A 183 17.22 8.19 6.44
N GLN A 184 16.62 7.72 7.55
CA GLN A 184 15.30 7.07 7.51
C GLN A 184 14.21 8.05 7.04
N LEU A 185 14.25 9.30 7.49
CA LEU A 185 13.32 10.33 7.02
C LEU A 185 13.45 10.56 5.51
N ARG A 186 14.68 10.66 4.99
CA ARG A 186 14.95 10.76 3.54
C ARG A 186 14.30 9.60 2.77
N ILE A 187 14.45 8.38 3.27
CA ILE A 187 13.82 7.19 2.68
C ILE A 187 12.29 7.31 2.72
N GLY A 188 11.70 7.70 3.84
CA GLY A 188 10.26 7.87 4.00
C GLY A 188 9.67 8.90 3.02
N ILE A 189 10.31 10.07 2.88
CA ILE A 189 9.92 11.10 1.91
C ILE A 189 10.02 10.59 0.47
N LYS A 190 11.08 9.86 0.11
CA LYS A 190 11.22 9.25 -1.21
C LYS A 190 10.08 8.28 -1.51
N TRP A 191 9.72 7.42 -0.56
CA TRP A 191 8.60 6.48 -0.72
C TRP A 191 7.26 7.19 -0.87
N PHE A 192 7.02 8.26 -0.10
CA PHE A 192 5.81 9.07 -0.22
C PHE A 192 5.74 9.73 -1.60
N ARG A 193 6.81 10.41 -2.05
CA ARG A 193 6.86 11.04 -3.37
C ARG A 193 6.61 10.04 -4.50
N TYR A 194 7.27 8.88 -4.49
CA TYR A 194 7.12 7.89 -5.55
C TYR A 194 5.73 7.26 -5.57
N MET A 195 5.10 7.10 -4.40
CA MET A 195 3.71 6.65 -4.31
C MET A 195 2.78 7.66 -5.00
N LEU A 196 2.94 8.95 -4.73
CA LEU A 196 2.14 10.00 -5.36
C LEU A 196 2.36 10.04 -6.86
N GLU A 197 3.62 10.04 -7.28
CA GLU A 197 3.99 10.14 -8.69
C GLU A 197 3.40 9.00 -9.53
N ALA A 198 3.47 7.77 -9.06
CA ALA A 198 3.01 6.61 -9.81
C ALA A 198 1.50 6.37 -9.69
N PHE A 199 0.88 6.67 -8.54
CA PHE A 199 -0.47 6.23 -8.24
C PHE A 199 -1.47 7.34 -7.91
N VAL A 200 -1.01 8.56 -7.62
CA VAL A 200 -1.87 9.73 -7.37
C VAL A 200 -1.30 10.96 -8.10
N PRO A 201 -1.21 10.91 -9.45
CA PRO A 201 -0.47 11.90 -10.25
C PRO A 201 -0.98 13.33 -10.09
N SER A 202 -2.27 13.53 -9.87
CA SER A 202 -2.84 14.87 -9.62
C SER A 202 -2.26 15.53 -8.37
N LEU A 203 -2.13 14.80 -7.27
CA LEU A 203 -1.49 15.30 -6.06
C LEU A 203 0.02 15.48 -6.23
N HIS A 204 0.67 14.57 -6.98
CA HIS A 204 2.08 14.73 -7.29
C HIS A 204 2.35 16.01 -8.08
N ALA A 205 1.57 16.30 -9.12
CA ALA A 205 1.71 17.52 -9.93
C ALA A 205 1.54 18.78 -9.07
N HIS A 206 0.57 18.77 -8.16
CA HIS A 206 0.31 19.90 -7.27
C HIS A 206 1.45 20.13 -6.26
N TRP A 207 2.13 19.09 -5.79
CA TRP A 207 3.17 19.15 -4.76
C TRP A 207 4.59 18.93 -5.28
N ALA A 208 4.77 18.82 -6.59
CA ALA A 208 6.04 18.42 -7.20
C ALA A 208 7.22 19.28 -6.75
N SER A 209 7.04 20.61 -6.69
CA SER A 209 8.07 21.55 -6.27
C SER A 209 8.47 21.34 -4.81
N ASP A 210 7.48 21.29 -3.90
CA ASP A 210 7.74 21.09 -2.46
C ASP A 210 8.38 19.74 -2.17
N LEU A 211 7.87 18.68 -2.78
CA LEU A 211 8.41 17.33 -2.62
C LEU A 211 9.86 17.25 -3.14
N LYS A 212 10.15 17.94 -4.28
CA LYS A 212 11.50 17.99 -4.82
C LYS A 212 12.43 18.71 -3.86
N GLN A 213 12.09 19.94 -3.44
CA GLN A 213 12.91 20.72 -2.52
C GLN A 213 13.21 20.00 -1.20
N VAL A 214 12.18 19.38 -0.60
CA VAL A 214 12.34 18.59 0.63
C VAL A 214 13.24 17.39 0.41
N GLN A 215 13.11 16.71 -0.73
CA GLN A 215 13.95 15.56 -1.07
C GLN A 215 15.39 15.95 -1.34
N ASP A 216 15.62 17.08 -2.03
CA ASP A 216 16.95 17.59 -2.34
C ASP A 216 17.69 17.96 -1.03
N LEU A 217 17.06 18.76 -0.14
CA LEU A 217 17.63 19.09 1.18
C LEU A 217 18.04 17.85 1.99
N LEU A 218 17.20 16.81 2.00
CA LEU A 218 17.53 15.56 2.71
C LEU A 218 18.55 14.71 1.95
N GLY A 219 18.61 14.86 0.63
CA GLY A 219 19.64 14.27 -0.22
C GLY A 219 21.01 14.82 0.14
N ASP A 220 21.14 16.13 0.07
CA ASP A 220 22.38 16.86 0.34
C ASP A 220 22.91 16.59 1.77
N VAL A 221 22.02 16.55 2.78
CA VAL A 221 22.37 16.16 4.15
C VAL A 221 23.00 14.75 4.19
N HIS A 222 22.43 13.81 3.45
CA HIS A 222 22.97 12.44 3.39
C HIS A 222 24.30 12.38 2.64
N ASP A 223 24.40 13.09 1.53
CA ASP A 223 25.57 13.07 0.67
C ASP A 223 26.79 13.68 1.41
N LEU A 224 26.59 14.73 2.23
CA LEU A 224 27.60 15.27 3.15
C LEU A 224 27.98 14.28 4.26
N ASP A 225 27.02 13.49 4.78
CA ASP A 225 27.34 12.43 5.75
C ASP A 225 28.22 11.35 5.12
N VAL A 226 27.97 10.98 3.85
CA VAL A 226 28.76 10.02 3.07
C VAL A 226 30.11 10.60 2.72
N LEU A 227 30.19 11.88 2.30
CA LEU A 227 31.44 12.57 2.01
C LEU A 227 32.39 12.51 3.20
N TRP A 228 31.90 12.86 4.40
CA TRP A 228 32.71 12.77 5.59
C TRP A 228 33.27 11.35 5.87
N GLU A 229 32.39 10.34 5.70
CA GLU A 229 32.79 8.95 5.92
C GLU A 229 33.84 8.48 4.90
N THR A 230 33.72 8.89 3.64
CA THR A 230 34.65 8.58 2.57
C THR A 230 36.00 9.29 2.78
N ALA A 231 35.96 10.59 3.02
CA ALA A 231 37.14 11.40 3.27
C ALA A 231 37.90 10.94 4.51
N ALA A 232 37.21 10.54 5.58
CA ALA A 232 37.85 10.02 6.78
C ALA A 232 38.52 8.63 6.58
N LYS A 233 38.05 7.85 5.59
CA LYS A 233 38.58 6.51 5.27
C LYS A 233 39.69 6.53 4.22
N SER A 234 39.71 7.52 3.33
CA SER A 234 40.65 7.58 2.21
C SER A 234 42.13 7.72 2.61
N GLY A 235 42.40 8.14 3.86
CA GLY A 235 43.74 8.36 4.33
C GLY A 235 44.41 9.66 3.82
N VAL A 236 43.76 10.42 2.95
CA VAL A 236 44.29 11.67 2.34
C VAL A 236 44.38 12.84 3.31
N MET A 237 43.75 12.75 4.47
CA MET A 237 43.86 13.75 5.53
C MET A 237 44.99 13.39 6.48
N HIS A 238 46.19 13.87 6.18
CA HIS A 238 47.40 13.48 6.86
C HIS A 238 47.55 14.12 8.26
N SER A 239 47.01 15.32 8.47
CA SER A 239 47.08 16.01 9.75
C SER A 239 45.75 15.98 10.54
N VAL A 240 45.89 16.16 11.87
CA VAL A 240 44.71 16.33 12.75
C VAL A 240 44.01 17.64 12.43
N GLU A 241 44.74 18.66 12.00
CA GLU A 241 44.17 19.97 11.63
C GLU A 241 43.37 19.88 10.34
N ASP A 242 43.86 19.21 9.29
CA ASP A 242 43.07 19.00 8.04
C ASP A 242 41.76 18.30 8.33
N ARG A 243 41.80 17.23 9.12
CA ARG A 243 40.55 16.53 9.56
C ARG A 243 39.61 17.45 10.30
N ARG A 244 40.14 18.35 11.14
CA ARG A 244 39.34 19.31 11.90
C ARG A 244 38.63 20.31 10.98
N VAL A 245 39.36 20.89 10.04
CA VAL A 245 38.89 21.89 9.07
C VAL A 245 37.83 21.26 8.18
N TRP A 246 38.09 20.13 7.55
CA TRP A 246 37.14 19.42 6.72
C TRP A 246 35.87 19.05 7.48
N ARG A 247 36.01 18.47 8.68
CA ARG A 247 34.85 18.13 9.51
C ARG A 247 34.02 19.35 9.89
N ALA A 248 34.65 20.46 10.18
CA ALA A 248 33.95 21.71 10.52
C ALA A 248 33.19 22.24 9.32
N GLY A 249 33.78 22.31 8.12
CA GLY A 249 33.15 22.76 6.88
C GLY A 249 31.92 21.91 6.53
N ILE A 250 32.11 20.58 6.48
CA ILE A 250 31.01 19.64 6.20
C ILE A 250 29.89 19.76 7.25
N THR A 251 30.25 19.86 8.53
CA THR A 251 29.26 19.97 9.62
C THR A 251 28.48 21.26 9.54
N THR A 252 29.14 22.37 9.22
CA THR A 252 28.50 23.69 9.05
C THR A 252 27.47 23.64 7.90
N LYS A 253 27.89 23.19 6.71
CA LYS A 253 27.01 23.09 5.55
C LYS A 253 25.82 22.15 5.83
N ARG A 254 26.09 21.01 6.45
CA ARG A 254 25.07 20.04 6.87
C ARG A 254 24.03 20.66 7.83
N ASN A 255 24.47 21.42 8.81
CA ASN A 255 23.59 22.06 9.77
C ASN A 255 22.75 23.16 9.13
N GLU A 256 23.31 23.90 8.16
CA GLU A 256 22.55 24.87 7.35
C GLU A 256 21.41 24.18 6.57
N LEU A 257 21.67 23.07 5.90
CA LEU A 257 20.66 22.31 5.17
C LEU A 257 19.56 21.76 6.10
N ILE A 258 19.95 21.27 7.26
CA ILE A 258 18.98 20.85 8.29
C ILE A 258 18.15 22.03 8.80
N ALA A 259 18.77 23.20 8.99
CA ALA A 259 18.05 24.42 9.39
C ALA A 259 17.05 24.84 8.31
N LYS A 260 17.44 24.84 7.03
CA LYS A 260 16.55 25.09 5.89
C LYS A 260 15.38 24.10 5.85
N TYR A 261 15.66 22.79 6.02
CA TYR A 261 14.60 21.78 6.12
C TYR A 261 13.63 22.07 7.26
N ARG A 262 14.16 22.37 8.47
CA ARG A 262 13.33 22.68 9.63
C ARG A 262 12.46 23.90 9.41
N ALA A 263 13.02 24.96 8.86
CA ALA A 263 12.28 26.18 8.54
C ALA A 263 11.14 25.92 7.54
N LYS A 264 11.43 25.17 6.45
CA LYS A 264 10.42 24.81 5.45
C LYS A 264 9.30 23.92 6.01
N MET A 265 9.62 23.01 6.93
CA MET A 265 8.66 22.04 7.47
C MET A 265 7.96 22.53 8.74
N ALA A 266 8.23 23.73 9.21
CA ALA A 266 7.64 24.33 10.40
C ALA A 266 6.40 25.19 10.07
N GLY A 267 5.64 25.57 11.12
CA GLY A 267 4.57 26.55 11.04
C GLY A 267 3.25 26.06 10.50
N LYS A 268 2.34 27.00 10.29
CA LYS A 268 0.96 26.74 9.83
C LYS A 268 0.91 26.34 8.36
N ASP A 269 1.80 26.88 7.54
CA ASP A 269 1.90 26.62 6.09
C ASP A 269 2.89 25.49 5.78
N SER A 270 3.18 24.68 6.78
CA SER A 270 4.07 23.52 6.63
C SER A 270 3.57 22.54 5.58
N PRO A 271 4.42 22.05 4.66
CA PRO A 271 4.05 21.03 3.69
C PRO A 271 3.34 19.82 4.31
N TRP A 272 3.68 19.44 5.56
CA TRP A 272 2.98 18.37 6.26
C TRP A 272 1.50 18.63 6.46
N ARG A 273 1.07 19.88 6.67
CA ARG A 273 -0.36 20.24 6.80
C ARG A 273 -1.00 20.29 5.43
N LEU A 274 -0.38 21.01 4.49
CA LEU A 274 -0.88 21.14 3.13
C LEU A 274 -1.08 19.78 2.46
N TRP A 275 -0.11 18.85 2.61
CA TRP A 275 -0.26 17.50 2.07
C TRP A 275 -1.38 16.71 2.76
N ARG A 276 -1.59 16.91 4.07
CA ARG A 276 -2.64 16.21 4.84
C ARG A 276 -4.04 16.61 4.40
N ASP A 277 -4.25 17.88 4.09
CA ASP A 277 -5.57 18.44 3.79
C ASP A 277 -6.19 17.87 2.50
N PHE A 278 -5.37 17.32 1.60
CA PHE A 278 -5.82 16.69 0.35
C PHE A 278 -5.89 15.16 0.42
N LEU A 279 -5.47 14.57 1.52
CA LEU A 279 -5.53 13.11 1.72
C LEU A 279 -6.85 12.73 2.43
N PRO A 280 -7.34 11.49 2.24
CA PRO A 280 -8.64 11.07 2.77
C PRO A 280 -8.78 11.29 4.29
N GLU A 281 -9.98 11.74 4.71
CA GLU A 281 -10.37 11.85 6.11
C GLU A 281 -11.85 11.48 6.32
N GLY A 282 -12.23 11.23 7.57
CA GLY A 282 -13.61 10.89 7.93
C GLY A 282 -14.21 9.80 7.04
N ALA A 283 -15.38 10.07 6.46
CA ALA A 283 -16.07 9.11 5.59
C ALA A 283 -15.31 8.82 4.26
N GLN A 284 -14.42 9.71 3.83
CA GLN A 284 -13.57 9.44 2.66
C GLN A 284 -12.49 8.40 3.01
N LEU A 285 -11.93 8.45 4.22
CA LEU A 285 -10.95 7.48 4.69
C LEU A 285 -11.55 6.07 4.78
N GLU A 286 -12.76 5.95 5.33
CA GLU A 286 -13.48 4.66 5.37
C GLU A 286 -13.69 4.08 3.96
N ARG A 287 -14.16 4.92 3.01
CA ARG A 287 -14.33 4.49 1.62
C ARG A 287 -13.00 4.10 0.95
N ALA A 288 -11.94 4.85 1.21
CA ALA A 288 -10.62 4.61 0.68
C ALA A 288 -10.00 3.31 1.24
N GLY A 289 -10.20 3.05 2.54
CA GLY A 289 -9.82 1.81 3.20
C GLY A 289 -10.53 0.60 2.61
N MET A 290 -11.85 0.68 2.40
CA MET A 290 -12.62 -0.38 1.76
C MET A 290 -12.19 -0.61 0.30
N ALA A 291 -11.89 0.45 -0.45
CA ALA A 291 -11.37 0.33 -1.81
C ALA A 291 -10.01 -0.38 -1.85
N LYS A 292 -9.14 -0.16 -0.85
CA LYS A 292 -7.87 -0.90 -0.72
C LYS A 292 -8.12 -2.38 -0.42
N VAL A 293 -9.07 -2.71 0.46
CA VAL A 293 -9.48 -4.11 0.71
C VAL A 293 -9.96 -4.76 -0.58
N GLN A 294 -10.80 -4.09 -1.35
CA GLN A 294 -11.31 -4.58 -2.62
C GLN A 294 -10.19 -4.78 -3.64
N ALA A 295 -9.26 -3.83 -3.78
CA ALA A 295 -8.11 -3.94 -4.67
C ALA A 295 -7.21 -5.14 -4.28
N TRP A 296 -6.98 -5.36 -3.00
CA TRP A 296 -6.18 -6.48 -2.51
C TRP A 296 -6.88 -7.83 -2.72
N SER A 297 -8.18 -7.92 -2.48
CA SER A 297 -8.95 -9.16 -2.63
C SER A 297 -9.07 -9.58 -4.09
N GLN A 298 -9.29 -8.65 -5.03
CA GLN A 298 -9.47 -8.97 -6.45
C GLN A 298 -8.23 -9.60 -7.13
N PHE A 299 -7.03 -9.44 -6.56
CA PHE A 299 -5.83 -10.12 -7.04
C PHE A 299 -5.69 -11.55 -6.51
N ARG A 300 -6.51 -11.95 -5.54
CA ARG A 300 -6.44 -13.24 -4.83
C ARG A 300 -7.70 -14.07 -4.95
N ASP A 301 -8.83 -13.41 -5.19
CA ASP A 301 -10.13 -14.07 -5.30
C ASP A 301 -10.37 -14.50 -6.76
N PRO A 302 -10.55 -15.80 -7.04
CA PRO A 302 -10.89 -16.28 -8.37
C PRO A 302 -12.35 -15.96 -8.77
N ARG A 303 -13.19 -15.52 -7.82
CA ARG A 303 -14.60 -15.21 -8.03
C ARG A 303 -15.01 -13.84 -7.44
N PRO A 304 -14.38 -12.73 -7.87
CA PRO A 304 -14.57 -11.44 -7.22
C PRO A 304 -16.03 -10.92 -7.29
N GLU A 305 -16.77 -11.29 -8.32
CA GLU A 305 -18.19 -10.90 -8.44
C GLU A 305 -19.09 -11.64 -7.43
N HIS A 306 -18.79 -12.91 -7.15
CA HIS A 306 -19.43 -13.64 -6.05
C HIS A 306 -19.23 -12.92 -4.72
N SER A 307 -17.98 -12.61 -4.38
CA SER A 307 -17.65 -11.92 -3.11
C SER A 307 -18.32 -10.54 -2.99
N LYS A 308 -18.47 -9.81 -4.09
CA LYS A 308 -19.22 -8.54 -4.12
C LYS A 308 -20.72 -8.75 -3.86
N ARG A 309 -21.32 -9.81 -4.43
CA ARG A 309 -22.74 -10.12 -4.17
C ARG A 309 -22.94 -10.57 -2.73
N VAL A 310 -22.09 -11.45 -2.21
CA VAL A 310 -22.06 -11.83 -0.79
C VAL A 310 -21.94 -10.60 0.11
N GLN A 311 -21.07 -9.65 -0.23
CA GLN A 311 -20.94 -8.40 0.53
C GLN A 311 -22.26 -7.62 0.59
N ARG A 312 -22.95 -7.45 -0.55
CA ARG A 312 -24.21 -6.72 -0.58
C ARG A 312 -25.28 -7.39 0.27
N ILE A 313 -25.41 -8.72 0.17
CA ILE A 313 -26.36 -9.50 0.99
C ILE A 313 -26.00 -9.39 2.46
N ALA A 314 -24.72 -9.55 2.82
CA ALA A 314 -24.27 -9.48 4.20
C ALA A 314 -24.52 -8.12 4.85
N LEU A 315 -24.25 -7.04 4.12
CA LEU A 315 -24.50 -5.67 4.60
C LEU A 315 -26.01 -5.40 4.72
N GLY A 316 -26.83 -5.86 3.77
CA GLY A 316 -28.29 -5.77 3.86
C GLY A 316 -28.85 -6.52 5.07
N LEU A 317 -28.42 -7.77 5.29
CA LEU A 317 -28.79 -8.54 6.48
C LEU A 317 -28.35 -7.85 7.79
N TYR A 318 -27.15 -7.30 7.82
CA TYR A 318 -26.67 -6.56 8.98
C TYR A 318 -27.56 -5.36 9.28
N ASP A 319 -27.87 -4.56 8.27
CA ASP A 319 -28.68 -3.35 8.41
C ASP A 319 -30.12 -3.69 8.89
N GLU A 320 -30.75 -4.69 8.31
CA GLU A 320 -32.09 -5.15 8.71
C GLU A 320 -32.11 -5.74 10.13
N LEU A 321 -31.18 -6.63 10.46
CA LEU A 321 -31.11 -7.25 11.77
C LEU A 321 -30.75 -6.23 12.87
N SER A 322 -30.00 -5.18 12.54
CA SER A 322 -29.65 -4.12 13.47
C SER A 322 -30.82 -3.21 13.86
N ARG A 323 -31.88 -3.20 13.05
CA ARG A 323 -33.14 -2.49 13.36
C ARG A 323 -33.97 -3.22 14.40
N ILE A 324 -33.75 -4.53 14.57
CA ILE A 324 -34.51 -5.34 15.53
C ILE A 324 -33.91 -5.16 16.93
N PRO A 325 -34.67 -4.71 17.93
CA PRO A 325 -34.19 -4.51 19.29
C PRO A 325 -33.54 -5.76 19.88
N LYS A 326 -32.38 -5.59 20.52
CA LYS A 326 -31.62 -6.65 21.20
C LYS A 326 -30.95 -7.68 20.27
N ILE A 327 -30.99 -7.52 18.94
CA ILE A 327 -30.34 -8.42 17.99
C ILE A 327 -29.00 -7.87 17.52
N GLY A 328 -28.99 -6.77 16.80
CA GLY A 328 -27.76 -6.14 16.31
C GLY A 328 -27.34 -4.93 17.14
N SER A 329 -26.08 -4.51 16.99
CA SER A 329 -25.55 -3.33 17.67
C SER A 329 -25.71 -2.04 16.85
N GLY A 330 -25.93 -2.14 15.54
CA GLY A 330 -25.92 -0.99 14.63
C GLY A 330 -24.56 -0.28 14.52
N ASP A 331 -23.49 -0.84 15.07
CA ASP A 331 -22.17 -0.23 15.08
C ASP A 331 -21.54 -0.22 13.68
N ARG A 332 -21.33 0.98 13.14
CA ARG A 332 -20.76 1.18 11.79
C ARG A 332 -19.38 0.53 11.61
N ARG A 333 -18.58 0.44 12.66
CA ARG A 333 -17.25 -0.20 12.62
C ARG A 333 -17.37 -1.68 12.29
N TYR A 334 -18.32 -2.39 12.94
CA TYR A 334 -18.56 -3.80 12.65
C TYR A 334 -19.22 -4.02 11.30
N ARG A 335 -20.03 -3.07 10.81
CA ARG A 335 -20.55 -3.08 9.45
C ARG A 335 -19.42 -3.01 8.40
N SER A 336 -18.46 -2.12 8.59
CA SER A 336 -17.29 -1.99 7.73
C SER A 336 -16.44 -3.28 7.73
N VAL A 337 -16.18 -3.84 8.91
CA VAL A 337 -15.42 -5.10 9.06
C VAL A 337 -16.14 -6.28 8.39
N LEU A 338 -17.47 -6.37 8.51
CA LEU A 338 -18.28 -7.41 7.82
C LEU A 338 -18.17 -7.27 6.31
N GLY A 339 -18.30 -6.05 5.78
CA GLY A 339 -18.15 -5.78 4.36
C GLY A 339 -16.77 -6.15 3.81
N ALA A 340 -15.73 -5.86 4.56
CA ALA A 340 -14.36 -6.26 4.21
C ALA A 340 -14.17 -7.79 4.27
N ALA A 341 -14.67 -8.42 5.33
CA ALA A 341 -14.59 -9.88 5.46
C ALA A 341 -15.33 -10.60 4.33
N ALA A 342 -16.48 -10.06 3.88
CA ALA A 342 -17.23 -10.59 2.75
C ALA A 342 -16.43 -10.49 1.43
N LEU A 343 -15.66 -9.41 1.21
CA LEU A 343 -14.77 -9.31 0.05
C LEU A 343 -13.56 -10.25 0.13
N MET A 344 -13.15 -10.63 1.34
CA MET A 344 -11.92 -11.39 1.58
C MET A 344 -12.15 -12.86 1.93
N HIS A 345 -13.40 -13.32 2.08
CA HIS A 345 -13.68 -14.67 2.62
C HIS A 345 -13.11 -15.79 1.74
N ASP A 346 -13.06 -15.59 0.44
CA ASP A 346 -12.63 -16.57 -0.57
C ASP A 346 -11.20 -16.37 -1.11
N VAL A 347 -10.43 -15.38 -0.63
CA VAL A 347 -9.07 -15.07 -1.12
C VAL A 347 -8.07 -16.23 -0.97
N GLY A 348 -8.36 -17.21 -0.12
CA GLY A 348 -7.57 -18.42 0.02
C GLY A 348 -7.90 -19.52 -1.00
N ARG A 349 -8.94 -19.34 -1.83
CA ARG A 349 -9.42 -20.32 -2.81
C ARG A 349 -8.44 -20.51 -3.97
N TRP A 350 -7.65 -19.48 -4.26
CA TRP A 350 -6.54 -19.55 -5.21
C TRP A 350 -5.56 -20.69 -4.89
N GLU A 351 -5.21 -20.87 -3.62
CA GLU A 351 -4.24 -21.87 -3.22
C GLU A 351 -4.89 -23.23 -2.91
N THR A 352 -6.13 -23.26 -2.41
CA THR A 352 -6.83 -24.51 -2.06
C THR A 352 -8.34 -24.34 -2.06
N LYS A 353 -9.05 -25.20 -2.81
CA LYS A 353 -10.52 -25.20 -2.86
C LYS A 353 -11.14 -25.74 -1.56
N ALA A 354 -10.61 -26.83 -1.00
CA ALA A 354 -11.22 -27.54 0.13
C ALA A 354 -11.11 -26.79 1.47
N ASN A 355 -9.95 -26.20 1.77
CA ASN A 355 -9.66 -25.53 3.03
C ASN A 355 -9.44 -24.02 2.87
N HIS A 356 -10.00 -23.39 1.82
CA HIS A 356 -9.77 -21.98 1.51
C HIS A 356 -10.08 -21.05 2.70
N HIS A 357 -11.11 -21.32 3.49
CA HIS A 357 -11.47 -20.53 4.67
C HIS A 357 -10.34 -20.48 5.73
N LYS A 358 -9.56 -21.57 5.89
CA LYS A 358 -8.36 -21.57 6.75
C LYS A 358 -7.23 -20.77 6.13
N LYS A 359 -7.11 -20.82 4.81
CA LYS A 359 -6.08 -20.06 4.08
C LYS A 359 -6.43 -18.57 4.04
N SER A 360 -7.69 -18.23 3.76
CA SER A 360 -8.17 -16.83 3.83
C SER A 360 -7.88 -16.21 5.18
N TYR A 361 -8.16 -16.93 6.29
CA TYR A 361 -7.77 -16.47 7.63
C TYR A 361 -6.29 -16.09 7.72
N LYS A 362 -5.39 -16.98 7.25
CA LYS A 362 -3.93 -16.74 7.33
C LYS A 362 -3.49 -15.56 6.44
N LEU A 363 -4.12 -15.37 5.29
CA LEU A 363 -3.83 -14.26 4.38
C LEU A 363 -4.31 -12.93 4.95
N ILE A 364 -5.54 -12.89 5.48
CA ILE A 364 -6.13 -11.68 6.08
C ILE A 364 -5.33 -11.24 7.31
N MET A 365 -4.86 -12.17 8.15
CA MET A 365 -4.01 -11.85 9.31
C MET A 365 -2.67 -11.19 8.94
N LYS A 366 -2.25 -11.26 7.66
CA LYS A 366 -1.04 -10.62 7.13
C LYS A 366 -1.35 -9.34 6.35
N PHE A 367 -2.62 -9.05 6.12
CA PHE A 367 -3.02 -7.85 5.38
C PHE A 367 -2.85 -6.61 6.27
N PRO A 368 -2.17 -5.56 5.78
CA PRO A 368 -2.09 -4.29 6.50
C PRO A 368 -3.49 -3.68 6.59
N HIS A 369 -4.06 -3.69 7.81
CA HIS A 369 -5.43 -3.18 8.02
C HIS A 369 -5.58 -1.72 7.59
N PRO A 370 -6.79 -1.29 7.17
CA PRO A 370 -7.08 0.11 6.89
C PRO A 370 -6.77 1.03 8.09
N LEU A 371 -6.36 2.26 7.81
CA LEU A 371 -5.92 3.23 8.85
C LEU A 371 -7.04 3.68 9.80
N ASP A 372 -8.29 3.59 9.36
CA ASP A 372 -9.48 3.90 10.14
C ASP A 372 -9.93 2.76 11.08
N TRP A 373 -9.30 1.59 10.97
CA TRP A 373 -9.65 0.45 11.81
C TRP A 373 -8.98 0.49 13.18
N GLU A 374 -9.76 0.23 14.20
CA GLU A 374 -9.23 0.05 15.55
C GLU A 374 -8.35 -1.21 15.66
N PRO A 375 -7.41 -1.23 16.60
CA PRO A 375 -6.60 -2.43 16.85
C PRO A 375 -7.47 -3.67 17.08
N GLY A 376 -7.13 -4.76 16.41
CA GLY A 376 -7.85 -6.03 16.52
C GLY A 376 -9.03 -6.21 15.55
N MET A 377 -9.47 -5.19 14.82
CA MET A 377 -10.56 -5.34 13.84
C MET A 377 -10.17 -6.30 12.70
N ILE A 378 -8.89 -6.34 12.33
CA ILE A 378 -8.39 -7.32 11.36
C ILE A 378 -8.56 -8.78 11.87
N ASN A 379 -8.44 -9.01 13.17
CA ASN A 379 -8.68 -10.33 13.77
C ASN A 379 -10.15 -10.73 13.64
N VAL A 380 -11.06 -9.76 13.79
CA VAL A 380 -12.50 -9.99 13.55
C VAL A 380 -12.73 -10.34 12.08
N ALA A 381 -12.23 -9.55 11.13
CA ALA A 381 -12.39 -9.84 9.71
C ALA A 381 -11.85 -11.24 9.34
N ALA A 382 -10.66 -11.57 9.82
CA ALA A 382 -10.06 -12.89 9.62
C ALA A 382 -10.91 -14.01 10.25
N PHE A 383 -11.46 -13.77 11.46
CA PHE A 383 -12.37 -14.72 12.12
C PHE A 383 -13.63 -14.97 11.27
N LEU A 384 -14.24 -13.93 10.74
CA LEU A 384 -15.42 -14.05 9.88
C LEU A 384 -15.09 -14.93 8.65
N ALA A 385 -14.01 -14.63 7.95
CA ALA A 385 -13.55 -15.41 6.81
C ALA A 385 -13.17 -16.86 7.19
N ARG A 386 -12.70 -17.11 8.42
CA ARG A 386 -12.40 -18.47 8.91
C ARG A 386 -13.65 -19.30 9.11
N TYR A 387 -14.76 -18.68 9.50
CA TYR A 387 -15.97 -19.37 9.93
C TYR A 387 -17.20 -19.12 9.04
N HIS A 388 -17.00 -18.54 7.84
CA HIS A 388 -18.10 -18.40 6.88
C HIS A 388 -18.62 -19.77 6.40
N ARG A 389 -17.82 -20.82 6.56
CA ARG A 389 -18.21 -22.22 6.29
C ARG A 389 -17.47 -23.21 7.21
N GLY A 390 -17.82 -24.50 7.09
CA GLY A 390 -17.20 -25.57 7.88
C GLY A 390 -17.69 -25.59 9.34
N SER A 391 -16.84 -26.10 10.24
CA SER A 391 -17.18 -26.26 11.66
C SER A 391 -17.43 -24.95 12.40
N LEU A 392 -18.28 -24.98 13.41
CA LEU A 392 -18.53 -23.84 14.28
C LEU A 392 -17.28 -23.50 15.12
N PRO A 393 -17.11 -22.23 15.52
CA PRO A 393 -16.00 -21.81 16.36
C PRO A 393 -16.10 -22.42 17.77
N LYS A 394 -14.96 -22.90 18.29
CA LYS A 394 -14.84 -23.40 19.67
C LYS A 394 -13.88 -22.52 20.46
N ARG A 395 -14.05 -22.43 21.79
CA ARG A 395 -13.21 -21.61 22.69
C ARG A 395 -11.70 -21.94 22.57
N GLN A 396 -11.37 -23.17 22.28
CA GLN A 396 -9.99 -23.65 22.11
C GLN A 396 -9.35 -23.25 20.76
N HIS A 397 -10.13 -22.84 19.77
CA HIS A 397 -9.60 -22.46 18.47
C HIS A 397 -8.77 -21.18 18.55
N LYS A 398 -7.58 -21.14 17.93
CA LYS A 398 -6.68 -20.00 17.93
C LYS A 398 -7.36 -18.71 17.47
N ALA A 399 -8.17 -18.79 16.41
CA ALA A 399 -8.89 -17.64 15.89
C ALA A 399 -9.90 -17.05 16.89
N PHE A 400 -10.54 -17.90 17.71
CA PHE A 400 -11.46 -17.45 18.76
C PHE A 400 -10.71 -16.83 19.95
N ARG A 401 -9.57 -17.44 20.36
CA ARG A 401 -8.74 -16.92 21.46
C ARG A 401 -8.11 -15.56 21.14
N GLY A 402 -7.84 -15.29 19.87
CA GLY A 402 -7.28 -14.02 19.41
C GLY A 402 -8.23 -12.83 19.48
N LEU A 403 -9.51 -13.04 19.88
CA LEU A 403 -10.51 -11.98 20.07
C LEU A 403 -10.68 -11.64 21.55
N CYS A 404 -10.82 -10.36 21.87
CA CYS A 404 -11.21 -9.95 23.22
C CYS A 404 -12.69 -10.29 23.50
N ALA A 405 -13.11 -10.26 24.79
CA ALA A 405 -14.44 -10.69 25.20
C ALA A 405 -15.56 -9.95 24.46
N HIS A 406 -15.45 -8.63 24.29
CA HIS A 406 -16.41 -7.81 23.57
C HIS A 406 -16.48 -8.22 22.08
N GLN A 407 -15.33 -8.39 21.43
CA GLN A 407 -15.26 -8.79 20.03
C GLN A 407 -15.85 -10.18 19.77
N ARG A 408 -15.73 -11.13 20.72
CA ARG A 408 -16.22 -12.51 20.53
C ARG A 408 -17.72 -12.58 20.25
N LYS A 409 -18.54 -11.82 21.01
CA LYS A 409 -19.98 -11.79 20.80
C LYS A 409 -20.35 -11.23 19.40
N GLN A 410 -19.73 -10.11 19.06
CA GLN A 410 -19.97 -9.48 17.75
C GLN A 410 -19.45 -10.36 16.61
N ALA A 411 -18.27 -10.95 16.74
CA ALA A 411 -17.69 -11.82 15.72
C ALA A 411 -18.55 -13.07 15.43
N LEU A 412 -19.18 -13.66 16.45
CA LEU A 412 -20.11 -14.79 16.24
C LEU A 412 -21.35 -14.36 15.45
N PHE A 413 -21.94 -13.22 15.81
CA PHE A 413 -23.09 -12.66 15.09
C PHE A 413 -22.75 -12.34 13.64
N LEU A 414 -21.65 -11.62 13.40
CA LEU A 414 -21.21 -11.24 12.06
C LEU A 414 -20.78 -12.45 11.20
N ALA A 415 -20.15 -13.46 11.80
CA ALA A 415 -19.80 -14.69 11.08
C ALA A 415 -21.07 -15.48 10.70
N GLY A 416 -22.11 -15.46 11.54
CA GLY A 416 -23.44 -15.99 11.20
C GLY A 416 -24.06 -15.25 10.02
N ILE A 417 -24.00 -13.92 9.99
CA ILE A 417 -24.48 -13.11 8.85
C ILE A 417 -23.70 -13.45 7.57
N LEU A 418 -22.37 -13.49 7.63
CA LEU A 418 -21.54 -13.80 6.46
C LEU A 418 -21.85 -15.20 5.92
N ARG A 419 -22.02 -16.18 6.81
CA ARG A 419 -22.40 -17.55 6.45
C ARG A 419 -23.76 -17.63 5.79
N MET A 420 -24.74 -16.88 6.29
CA MET A 420 -26.06 -16.77 5.67
C MET A 420 -25.99 -16.10 4.30
N ALA A 421 -25.22 -15.02 4.17
CA ALA A 421 -25.08 -14.29 2.92
C ALA A 421 -24.42 -15.15 1.82
N ASP A 422 -23.38 -15.95 2.18
CA ASP A 422 -22.74 -16.90 1.27
C ASP A 422 -23.71 -18.01 0.82
N ALA A 423 -24.59 -18.49 1.73
CA ALA A 423 -25.60 -19.49 1.41
C ALA A 423 -26.79 -18.95 0.58
N ILE A 424 -27.11 -17.66 0.71
CA ILE A 424 -28.18 -17.02 -0.07
C ILE A 424 -27.71 -16.70 -1.50
N GLU A 425 -26.40 -16.50 -1.70
CA GLU A 425 -25.85 -16.12 -2.99
C GLU A 425 -25.73 -17.33 -3.93
N GLU A 426 -26.49 -17.33 -5.02
CA GLU A 426 -26.49 -18.39 -6.05
C GLU A 426 -26.20 -17.92 -7.47
N GLY A 427 -25.58 -16.75 -7.63
CA GLY A 427 -25.09 -16.29 -8.94
C GLY A 427 -26.01 -15.32 -9.68
N GLY A 428 -27.19 -15.02 -9.15
CA GLY A 428 -28.08 -13.99 -9.69
C GLY A 428 -27.84 -12.58 -9.11
N PRO A 429 -28.68 -11.60 -9.44
CA PRO A 429 -28.68 -10.31 -8.74
C PRO A 429 -28.96 -10.56 -7.26
N PRO A 430 -28.22 -9.87 -6.34
CA PRO A 430 -28.38 -10.12 -4.92
C PRO A 430 -29.81 -9.75 -4.46
N PRO A 431 -30.53 -10.67 -3.78
CA PRO A 431 -31.88 -10.39 -3.32
C PRO A 431 -31.87 -9.31 -2.23
N MET A 432 -32.91 -8.47 -2.22
CA MET A 432 -33.13 -7.55 -1.12
C MET A 432 -33.80 -8.31 0.03
N VAL A 433 -32.99 -8.72 1.02
CA VAL A 433 -33.48 -9.43 2.20
C VAL A 433 -34.06 -8.43 3.19
N LYS A 434 -35.27 -8.69 3.73
CA LYS A 434 -35.84 -7.97 4.88
C LYS A 434 -35.86 -8.86 6.10
N ALA A 435 -35.84 -8.25 7.29
CA ALA A 435 -35.89 -8.97 8.55
C ALA A 435 -36.97 -8.35 9.48
N GLU A 436 -37.84 -9.19 10.01
CA GLU A 436 -38.90 -8.80 10.93
C GLU A 436 -38.86 -9.67 12.19
N ALA A 437 -39.22 -9.09 13.34
CA ALA A 437 -39.33 -9.83 14.60
C ALA A 437 -40.80 -10.18 14.84
N GLU A 438 -41.12 -11.46 15.00
CA GLU A 438 -42.46 -11.94 15.23
C GLU A 438 -42.48 -13.04 16.30
N GLN A 439 -43.30 -12.90 17.33
CA GLN A 439 -43.54 -13.92 18.38
C GLN A 439 -42.28 -14.66 18.90
N GLY A 440 -41.21 -13.91 19.14
CA GLY A 440 -39.95 -14.49 19.69
C GLY A 440 -38.99 -15.07 18.67
N SER A 441 -39.37 -15.09 17.39
CA SER A 441 -38.54 -15.48 16.24
C SER A 441 -38.12 -14.29 15.38
N VAL A 442 -37.21 -14.50 14.45
CA VAL A 442 -36.82 -13.54 13.40
C VAL A 442 -37.20 -14.15 12.06
N HIS A 443 -38.00 -13.43 11.29
CA HIS A 443 -38.37 -13.82 9.94
C HIS A 443 -37.50 -13.11 8.92
N LEU A 444 -36.79 -13.88 8.10
CA LEU A 444 -36.05 -13.37 6.95
C LEU A 444 -36.90 -13.53 5.70
N LEU A 445 -37.25 -12.41 5.09
CA LEU A 445 -38.05 -12.35 3.89
C LEU A 445 -37.13 -12.26 2.67
N ILE A 446 -37.07 -13.33 1.88
CA ILE A 446 -36.21 -13.42 0.69
C ILE A 446 -37.10 -13.48 -0.55
N PRO A 447 -36.94 -12.55 -1.51
CA PRO A 447 -37.69 -12.60 -2.76
C PRO A 447 -37.46 -13.92 -3.51
N ASP A 448 -38.57 -14.48 -4.02
CA ASP A 448 -38.58 -15.69 -4.87
C ASP A 448 -37.84 -16.92 -4.29
N PHE A 449 -37.69 -16.98 -2.96
CA PHE A 449 -37.03 -18.08 -2.29
C PHE A 449 -37.80 -19.39 -2.45
N ASN A 450 -37.14 -20.39 -3.03
CA ASN A 450 -37.73 -21.74 -3.16
C ASN A 450 -37.32 -22.64 -1.98
N PRO A 451 -38.24 -22.98 -1.06
CA PRO A 451 -37.91 -23.81 0.12
C PRO A 451 -37.50 -25.26 -0.20
N LEU A 452 -37.72 -25.71 -1.44
CA LEU A 452 -37.31 -27.06 -1.89
C LEU A 452 -36.00 -27.06 -2.68
N SER A 453 -35.30 -25.93 -2.77
CA SER A 453 -34.06 -25.80 -3.51
C SER A 453 -32.80 -26.27 -2.66
N ASN A 454 -31.73 -26.52 -3.35
CA ASN A 454 -30.41 -26.73 -2.69
C ASN A 454 -29.96 -25.52 -1.89
N GLN A 455 -30.35 -24.31 -2.32
CA GLN A 455 -30.14 -23.07 -1.58
C GLN A 455 -30.82 -23.12 -0.22
N ALA A 456 -32.07 -23.56 -0.16
CA ALA A 456 -32.81 -23.67 1.08
C ALA A 456 -32.12 -24.63 2.09
N ALA A 457 -31.56 -25.74 1.62
CA ALA A 457 -30.78 -26.64 2.45
C ALA A 457 -29.49 -25.94 2.97
N SER A 458 -28.78 -25.22 2.10
CA SER A 458 -27.60 -24.45 2.48
C SER A 458 -27.91 -23.36 3.51
N VAL A 459 -29.00 -22.63 3.32
CA VAL A 459 -29.49 -21.59 4.23
C VAL A 459 -29.90 -22.17 5.58
N ALA A 460 -30.59 -23.33 5.58
CA ALA A 460 -30.98 -24.05 6.80
C ALA A 460 -29.75 -24.47 7.64
N LEU A 461 -28.66 -24.90 7.01
CA LEU A 461 -27.41 -25.20 7.68
C LEU A 461 -26.65 -23.94 8.15
N ALA A 462 -26.75 -22.85 7.41
CA ALA A 462 -26.04 -21.62 7.71
C ALA A 462 -26.63 -20.88 8.91
N LYS A 463 -27.95 -20.91 9.12
CA LYS A 463 -28.65 -20.11 10.13
C LYS A 463 -28.30 -20.44 11.59
N HIS A 464 -27.87 -21.68 11.89
CA HIS A 464 -27.59 -22.10 13.28
C HIS A 464 -26.60 -21.19 14.02
N MET A 465 -25.63 -20.62 13.31
CA MET A 465 -24.61 -19.77 13.95
C MET A 465 -25.20 -18.44 14.37
N ILE A 466 -26.06 -17.85 13.57
CA ILE A 466 -26.71 -16.57 13.86
C ILE A 466 -27.82 -16.76 14.90
N GLU A 467 -28.58 -17.86 14.85
CA GLU A 467 -29.59 -18.23 15.85
C GLU A 467 -28.95 -18.36 17.24
N ALA A 468 -27.79 -19.05 17.33
CA ALA A 468 -27.05 -19.18 18.56
C ALA A 468 -26.53 -17.84 19.10
N ALA A 469 -26.10 -16.92 18.21
CA ALA A 469 -25.62 -15.60 18.56
C ALA A 469 -26.75 -14.67 19.06
N CYS A 470 -27.93 -14.72 18.40
CA CYS A 470 -29.10 -13.90 18.74
C CYS A 470 -29.97 -14.51 19.83
N LYS A 471 -29.81 -15.80 20.13
CA LYS A 471 -30.69 -16.58 21.00
C LYS A 471 -32.16 -16.54 20.57
N LYS A 472 -32.39 -16.50 19.27
CA LYS A 472 -33.72 -16.52 18.65
C LYS A 472 -33.71 -17.40 17.40
N PRO A 473 -34.78 -18.20 17.16
CA PRO A 473 -34.90 -18.95 15.94
C PRO A 473 -35.07 -18.03 14.74
N MET A 474 -34.57 -18.43 13.58
CA MET A 474 -34.72 -17.71 12.30
C MET A 474 -35.55 -18.54 11.33
N LEU A 475 -36.62 -17.96 10.83
CA LEU A 475 -37.47 -18.54 9.83
C LEU A 475 -37.27 -17.82 8.50
N VAL A 476 -37.12 -18.55 7.42
CA VAL A 476 -36.98 -17.99 6.08
C VAL A 476 -38.27 -18.12 5.35
N LYS A 477 -38.85 -17.00 4.88
CA LYS A 477 -40.08 -16.93 4.15
C LYS A 477 -39.83 -16.40 2.74
N SER A 478 -40.50 -16.99 1.74
CA SER A 478 -40.54 -16.46 0.38
C SER A 478 -41.50 -15.27 0.31
N VAL A 479 -41.11 -14.22 -0.38
CA VAL A 479 -41.96 -13.11 -0.75
C VAL A 479 -41.91 -12.94 -2.26
N LYS A 480 -43.04 -12.54 -2.89
CA LYS A 480 -43.01 -12.22 -4.32
C LYS A 480 -42.15 -10.99 -4.56
N SER A 481 -41.24 -11.03 -5.53
CA SER A 481 -40.55 -9.83 -6.00
C SER A 481 -41.62 -8.82 -6.45
N LEU A 482 -41.56 -7.60 -5.91
CA LEU A 482 -42.31 -6.48 -6.48
C LEU A 482 -41.74 -6.24 -7.88
N GLY A 483 -42.46 -6.73 -8.90
CA GLY A 483 -42.08 -6.52 -10.28
C GLY A 483 -41.84 -5.03 -10.53
N SER A 484 -40.74 -4.70 -11.19
CA SER A 484 -40.56 -3.40 -11.80
C SER A 484 -41.68 -3.22 -12.83
N SER A 485 -42.75 -2.56 -12.44
CA SER A 485 -43.73 -2.04 -13.39
C SER A 485 -43.03 -0.97 -14.21
N VAL A 486 -42.43 -1.36 -15.31
CA VAL A 486 -42.13 -0.43 -16.40
C VAL A 486 -43.52 0.06 -16.86
N ALA A 487 -43.88 1.26 -16.41
CA ALA A 487 -44.96 1.98 -16.98
C ALA A 487 -44.66 2.24 -18.45
N THR A 488 -45.16 1.38 -19.29
CA THR A 488 -45.31 1.65 -20.72
C THR A 488 -46.46 2.65 -20.83
N THR A 489 -46.13 3.93 -20.80
CA THR A 489 -47.08 4.95 -21.26
C THR A 489 -46.97 5.02 -22.78
N ALA A 490 -48.06 4.68 -23.39
CA ALA A 490 -48.34 4.85 -24.82
C ALA A 490 -48.23 6.32 -25.26
#